data_a7a4edfa3049b04276a3754fc3cdd339
#
_entry.id   a7a4edfa3049b04276a3754fc3cdd339
#
_cell.length_a   1.000
_cell.length_b   1.000
_cell.length_c   1.000
_cell.angle_alpha   90.00
_cell.angle_beta   90.00
_cell.angle_gamma   90.00
#
_symmetry.space_group_name_H-M   'P 1'
#
loop_
_entity.id
_entity.type
_entity.pdbx_description
1 polymer ?
#
loop_
_entity_poly.entity_id
_entity_poly.type
_entity_poly.pdbx_seq_one_letter_code
_entity_poly.pdbx_strand_id
1 'polypeptide(L)'
;MLSNVREQWFSNVRADILSGLVVGLALIPEAIAFSIIAGVDPKVGLYASFCIAVIISFVGGRPAMISAATGAMALVMTTLVKDHGLQYLFAATVLTGVIQILAGYFKLAKLMRFVSKSVVIGFVNALAILIFMAQLPELVNVTWHVYLLVAIGLGIIYLFPYIPKIGKFFPSPLICIVVVTLLAIFLGFDVRTVGDMGSLPDTLPIFLIPNIPLNLETLLIILPYSLALAAVGLLESMMTATIVDEMTDTSSDKFQECKGQGIANIASGFMGGMAGCAMIGQSMINVKSGGRTRLSTFCAGIFLLILVVFLSDWLKVIPMAALVAVMIMVSISTFEWNSLTQFKNNPKSSNVVMIATVIVVVATHNLALGVLTGVLLSALFLANKLENDIRIETSFENQARLYELRGQIFFSSSEKFMQRFNFKEEIKEVIIDLTHSHIWDVTSVAMLDSVVNKFQKNGIQVTVRGLNEASSIMIDKYGTHAKI
;
A
#
# COMPACT_ATOMS: atom_id res chain seq x y z
N MET A 1 26.78 -19.59 -3.99
CA MET A 1 25.75 -19.22 -4.96
C MET A 1 24.72 -20.33 -5.18
N LEU A 2 25.13 -21.57 -5.52
CA LEU A 2 24.23 -22.72 -5.73
C LEU A 2 23.45 -23.15 -4.46
N SER A 3 24.05 -23.07 -3.28
CA SER A 3 23.37 -23.36 -2.00
C SER A 3 22.20 -22.40 -1.73
N ASN A 4 22.39 -21.13 -2.02
CA ASN A 4 21.36 -20.09 -1.83
C ASN A 4 20.19 -20.25 -2.80
N VAL A 5 20.44 -20.65 -4.06
CA VAL A 5 19.39 -20.95 -5.03
C VAL A 5 18.57 -22.18 -4.61
N ARG A 6 19.24 -23.23 -4.15
CA ARG A 6 18.56 -24.44 -3.67
C ARG A 6 17.66 -24.15 -2.46
N GLU A 7 18.10 -23.31 -1.56
CA GLU A 7 17.35 -22.92 -0.38
C GLU A 7 16.13 -22.06 -0.74
N GLN A 8 16.29 -21.08 -1.63
CA GLN A 8 15.22 -20.18 -2.04
C GLN A 8 14.16 -20.83 -2.96
N TRP A 9 14.48 -21.95 -3.64
CA TRP A 9 13.58 -22.57 -4.61
C TRP A 9 13.13 -23.98 -4.21
N PHE A 10 13.96 -24.78 -3.56
CA PHE A 10 13.73 -26.23 -3.45
C PHE A 10 13.79 -26.75 -2.01
N SER A 11 13.73 -25.87 -1.01
CA SER A 11 13.73 -26.30 0.39
C SER A 11 12.41 -26.93 0.84
N ASN A 12 11.28 -26.67 0.16
CA ASN A 12 9.95 -27.14 0.55
C ASN A 12 9.05 -27.49 -0.64
N VAL A 13 9.58 -28.25 -1.60
CA VAL A 13 8.97 -28.48 -2.92
C VAL A 13 7.52 -28.94 -2.85
N ARG A 14 7.20 -29.94 -2.02
CA ARG A 14 5.85 -30.50 -1.94
C ARG A 14 4.83 -29.48 -1.46
N ALA A 15 5.13 -28.78 -0.38
CA ALA A 15 4.20 -27.78 0.16
C ALA A 15 4.12 -26.56 -0.75
N ASP A 16 5.21 -26.15 -1.40
CA ASP A 16 5.22 -25.04 -2.34
C ASP A 16 4.36 -25.33 -3.58
N ILE A 17 4.41 -26.53 -4.14
CA ILE A 17 3.56 -26.93 -5.28
C ILE A 17 2.09 -26.94 -4.87
N LEU A 18 1.77 -27.52 -3.71
CA LEU A 18 0.37 -27.58 -3.24
C LEU A 18 -0.18 -26.18 -2.90
N SER A 19 0.60 -25.36 -2.24
CA SER A 19 0.18 -23.98 -1.94
C SER A 19 0.04 -23.14 -3.20
N GLY A 20 0.96 -23.30 -4.17
CA GLY A 20 0.88 -22.65 -5.47
C GLY A 20 -0.40 -23.05 -6.24
N LEU A 21 -0.80 -24.32 -6.20
CA LEU A 21 -2.06 -24.75 -6.81
C LEU A 21 -3.28 -24.09 -6.16
N VAL A 22 -3.34 -24.06 -4.83
CA VAL A 22 -4.43 -23.39 -4.08
C VAL A 22 -4.52 -21.92 -4.44
N VAL A 23 -3.38 -21.23 -4.49
CA VAL A 23 -3.32 -19.80 -4.85
C VAL A 23 -3.69 -19.59 -6.31
N GLY A 24 -3.20 -20.42 -7.24
CA GLY A 24 -3.56 -20.35 -8.66
C GLY A 24 -5.06 -20.43 -8.89
N LEU A 25 -5.75 -21.33 -8.18
CA LEU A 25 -7.22 -21.44 -8.22
C LEU A 25 -7.91 -20.20 -7.64
N ALA A 26 -7.37 -19.63 -6.55
CA ALA A 26 -7.94 -18.43 -5.91
C ALA A 26 -7.74 -17.16 -6.75
N LEU A 27 -6.67 -17.08 -7.54
CA LEU A 27 -6.37 -15.92 -8.40
C LEU A 27 -7.33 -15.77 -9.59
N ILE A 28 -7.91 -16.87 -10.11
CA ILE A 28 -8.74 -16.83 -11.31
C ILE A 28 -9.93 -15.87 -11.15
N PRO A 29 -10.83 -16.03 -10.15
CA PRO A 29 -11.99 -15.17 -9.99
C PRO A 29 -11.62 -13.71 -9.73
N GLU A 30 -10.56 -13.47 -8.99
CA GLU A 30 -10.10 -12.11 -8.67
C GLU A 30 -9.52 -11.42 -9.90
N ALA A 31 -8.68 -12.10 -10.69
CA ALA A 31 -8.13 -11.54 -11.92
C ALA A 31 -9.22 -11.19 -12.95
N ILE A 32 -10.25 -12.02 -13.07
CA ILE A 32 -11.41 -11.75 -13.90
C ILE A 32 -12.15 -10.50 -13.38
N ALA A 33 -12.49 -10.48 -12.10
CA ALA A 33 -13.22 -9.36 -11.49
C ALA A 33 -12.46 -8.03 -11.59
N PHE A 34 -11.15 -8.04 -11.37
CA PHE A 34 -10.33 -6.84 -11.49
C PHE A 34 -10.19 -6.36 -12.93
N SER A 35 -10.17 -7.25 -13.92
CA SER A 35 -10.25 -6.86 -15.33
C SER A 35 -11.56 -6.13 -15.64
N ILE A 36 -12.67 -6.64 -15.15
CA ILE A 36 -13.99 -6.04 -15.33
C ILE A 36 -14.07 -4.66 -14.67
N ILE A 37 -13.53 -4.52 -13.45
CA ILE A 37 -13.41 -3.23 -12.76
C ILE A 37 -12.56 -2.24 -13.58
N ALA A 38 -11.44 -2.70 -14.15
CA ALA A 38 -10.61 -1.87 -15.02
C ALA A 38 -11.26 -1.51 -16.36
N GLY A 39 -12.39 -2.15 -16.72
CA GLY A 39 -13.08 -1.94 -17.98
C GLY A 39 -12.43 -2.65 -19.17
N VAL A 40 -11.74 -3.76 -18.92
CA VAL A 40 -11.05 -4.55 -19.95
C VAL A 40 -11.52 -6.01 -19.95
N ASP A 41 -11.21 -6.71 -21.03
CA ASP A 41 -11.51 -8.14 -21.15
C ASP A 41 -10.88 -8.95 -20.00
N PRO A 42 -11.55 -9.99 -19.50
CA PRO A 42 -11.03 -10.90 -18.47
C PRO A 42 -9.63 -11.45 -18.77
N LYS A 43 -9.29 -11.67 -20.04
CA LYS A 43 -7.96 -12.16 -20.47
C LYS A 43 -6.83 -11.25 -20.05
N VAL A 44 -7.06 -9.93 -19.99
CA VAL A 44 -6.03 -8.93 -19.67
C VAL A 44 -5.52 -9.11 -18.24
N GLY A 45 -6.41 -9.28 -17.26
CA GLY A 45 -6.02 -9.54 -15.87
C GLY A 45 -5.47 -10.94 -15.64
N LEU A 46 -5.98 -11.94 -16.38
CA LEU A 46 -5.47 -13.31 -16.29
C LEU A 46 -4.03 -13.42 -16.84
N TYR A 47 -3.75 -12.79 -17.98
CA TYR A 47 -2.38 -12.70 -18.51
C TYR A 47 -1.46 -11.89 -17.58
N ALA A 48 -1.94 -10.79 -17.03
CA ALA A 48 -1.19 -10.02 -16.04
C ALA A 48 -0.83 -10.87 -14.83
N SER A 49 -1.79 -11.57 -14.25
CA SER A 49 -1.58 -12.41 -13.07
C SER A 49 -0.57 -13.53 -13.33
N PHE A 50 -0.65 -14.18 -14.50
CA PHE A 50 0.34 -15.15 -14.91
C PHE A 50 1.74 -14.54 -15.05
N CYS A 51 1.88 -13.50 -15.89
CA CYS A 51 3.18 -12.88 -16.19
C CYS A 51 3.85 -12.36 -14.92
N ILE A 52 3.08 -11.63 -14.09
CA ILE A 52 3.61 -11.02 -12.88
C ILE A 52 4.04 -12.10 -11.88
N ALA A 53 3.19 -13.11 -11.60
CA ALA A 53 3.52 -14.17 -10.65
C ALA A 53 4.77 -14.96 -11.09
N VAL A 54 4.86 -15.33 -12.36
CA VAL A 54 6.02 -16.06 -12.87
C VAL A 54 7.29 -15.21 -12.79
N ILE A 55 7.27 -13.98 -13.28
CA ILE A 55 8.47 -13.14 -13.36
C ILE A 55 8.94 -12.72 -11.96
N ILE A 56 8.02 -12.32 -11.07
CA ILE A 56 8.39 -11.92 -9.71
C ILE A 56 9.04 -13.06 -8.93
N SER A 57 8.68 -14.31 -9.23
CA SER A 57 9.30 -15.46 -8.59
C SER A 57 10.81 -15.53 -8.83
N PHE A 58 11.31 -15.04 -9.98
CA PHE A 58 12.73 -14.98 -10.30
C PHE A 58 13.41 -13.71 -9.80
N VAL A 59 12.76 -12.55 -9.96
CA VAL A 59 13.40 -11.24 -9.78
C VAL A 59 12.98 -10.52 -8.50
N GLY A 60 11.94 -10.98 -7.80
CA GLY A 60 11.43 -10.36 -6.58
C GLY A 60 12.37 -10.45 -5.39
N GLY A 61 12.19 -9.57 -4.43
CA GLY A 61 12.97 -9.52 -3.19
C GLY A 61 12.36 -10.33 -2.04
N ARG A 62 11.10 -10.84 -2.21
CA ARG A 62 10.39 -11.60 -1.17
C ARG A 62 9.92 -12.97 -1.69
N PRO A 63 10.54 -14.09 -1.27
CA PRO A 63 10.03 -15.43 -1.55
C PRO A 63 8.63 -15.66 -0.96
N ALA A 64 7.84 -16.52 -1.58
CA ALA A 64 6.47 -16.88 -1.18
C ALA A 64 5.44 -15.74 -1.18
N MET A 65 5.81 -14.54 -1.59
CA MET A 65 4.87 -13.44 -1.81
C MET A 65 4.22 -13.57 -3.19
N ILE A 66 2.90 -13.43 -3.25
CA ILE A 66 2.14 -13.53 -4.48
C ILE A 66 1.90 -12.13 -5.04
N SER A 67 2.26 -11.91 -6.30
CA SER A 67 1.94 -10.71 -7.06
C SER A 67 1.14 -11.06 -8.30
N ALA A 68 0.12 -10.27 -8.60
CA ALA A 68 -0.80 -10.49 -9.72
C ALA A 68 -1.53 -9.18 -10.07
N ALA A 69 -2.52 -9.23 -10.96
CA ALA A 69 -3.47 -8.14 -11.14
C ALA A 69 -4.23 -7.88 -9.84
N THR A 70 -4.35 -6.62 -9.41
CA THR A 70 -4.96 -6.24 -8.13
C THR A 70 -6.08 -5.21 -8.29
N GLY A 71 -7.01 -5.19 -7.32
CA GLY A 71 -8.09 -4.22 -7.28
C GLY A 71 -7.61 -2.76 -7.17
N ALA A 72 -6.55 -2.54 -6.40
CA ALA A 72 -5.95 -1.21 -6.26
C ALA A 72 -5.44 -0.66 -7.59
N MET A 73 -4.79 -1.51 -8.39
CA MET A 73 -4.32 -1.14 -9.73
C MET A 73 -5.49 -0.98 -10.71
N ALA A 74 -6.45 -1.91 -10.69
CA ALA A 74 -7.62 -1.87 -11.56
C ALA A 74 -8.40 -0.54 -11.44
N LEU A 75 -8.64 -0.09 -10.22
CA LEU A 75 -9.36 1.16 -9.95
C LEU A 75 -8.66 2.40 -10.55
N VAL A 76 -7.33 2.46 -10.50
CA VAL A 76 -6.55 3.56 -11.11
C VAL A 76 -6.65 3.55 -12.62
N MET A 77 -6.76 2.36 -13.24
CA MET A 77 -6.79 2.20 -14.70
C MET A 77 -8.15 2.49 -15.34
N THR A 78 -9.23 2.41 -14.58
CA THR A 78 -10.61 2.51 -15.10
C THR A 78 -10.82 3.75 -15.96
N THR A 79 -10.38 4.91 -15.49
CA THR A 79 -10.51 6.17 -16.21
C THR A 79 -9.64 6.20 -17.47
N LEU A 80 -8.40 5.74 -17.37
CA LEU A 80 -7.48 5.67 -18.51
C LEU A 80 -8.05 4.80 -19.65
N VAL A 81 -8.59 3.64 -19.32
CA VAL A 81 -9.18 2.72 -20.30
C VAL A 81 -10.42 3.33 -20.93
N LYS A 82 -11.29 3.95 -20.13
CA LYS A 82 -12.51 4.59 -20.62
C LYS A 82 -12.23 5.73 -21.61
N ASP A 83 -11.22 6.55 -21.33
CA ASP A 83 -10.96 7.78 -22.08
C ASP A 83 -10.01 7.53 -23.27
N HIS A 84 -9.05 6.59 -23.16
CA HIS A 84 -7.98 6.38 -24.13
C HIS A 84 -7.85 4.94 -24.64
N GLY A 85 -8.51 3.98 -24.00
CA GLY A 85 -8.57 2.59 -24.46
C GLY A 85 -7.40 1.72 -23.98
N LEU A 86 -7.45 0.45 -24.43
CA LEU A 86 -6.61 -0.63 -23.94
C LEU A 86 -5.11 -0.45 -24.25
N GLN A 87 -4.75 0.15 -25.42
CA GLN A 87 -3.35 0.31 -25.80
C GLN A 87 -2.62 1.30 -24.85
N TYR A 88 -3.32 2.33 -24.39
CA TYR A 88 -2.79 3.27 -23.39
C TYR A 88 -2.61 2.62 -22.02
N LEU A 89 -3.46 1.66 -21.65
CA LEU A 89 -3.29 0.86 -20.44
C LEU A 89 -1.99 0.05 -20.51
N PHE A 90 -1.72 -0.65 -21.60
CA PHE A 90 -0.48 -1.41 -21.76
C PHE A 90 0.77 -0.53 -21.68
N ALA A 91 0.73 0.62 -22.36
CA ALA A 91 1.82 1.59 -22.30
C ALA A 91 2.02 2.17 -20.90
N ALA A 92 0.94 2.51 -20.20
CA ALA A 92 0.99 2.96 -18.81
C ALA A 92 1.55 1.87 -17.88
N THR A 93 1.21 0.60 -18.13
CA THR A 93 1.75 -0.55 -17.39
C THR A 93 3.26 -0.67 -17.56
N VAL A 94 3.76 -0.54 -18.80
CA VAL A 94 5.21 -0.55 -19.08
C VAL A 94 5.90 0.63 -18.39
N LEU A 95 5.35 1.85 -18.52
CA LEU A 95 5.93 3.04 -17.89
C LEU A 95 5.91 2.92 -16.35
N THR A 96 4.84 2.37 -15.77
CA THR A 96 4.76 2.04 -14.35
C THR A 96 5.94 1.17 -13.91
N GLY A 97 6.22 0.12 -14.67
CA GLY A 97 7.34 -0.77 -14.39
C GLY A 97 8.70 -0.06 -14.44
N VAL A 98 8.91 0.85 -15.39
CA VAL A 98 10.13 1.67 -15.48
C VAL A 98 10.26 2.55 -14.23
N ILE A 99 9.18 3.22 -13.81
CA ILE A 99 9.18 4.08 -12.61
C ILE A 99 9.49 3.25 -11.36
N GLN A 100 8.93 2.05 -11.23
CA GLN A 100 9.18 1.15 -10.10
C GLN A 100 10.63 0.66 -10.04
N ILE A 101 11.25 0.37 -11.20
CA ILE A 101 12.68 0.03 -11.26
C ILE A 101 13.53 1.20 -10.78
N LEU A 102 13.26 2.40 -11.28
CA LEU A 102 13.95 3.62 -10.85
C LEU A 102 13.77 3.84 -9.33
N ALA A 103 12.56 3.67 -8.81
CA ALA A 103 12.27 3.75 -7.38
C ALA A 103 13.13 2.76 -6.56
N GLY A 104 13.34 1.54 -7.08
CA GLY A 104 14.22 0.55 -6.48
C GLY A 104 15.69 0.98 -6.47
N TYR A 105 16.21 1.52 -7.57
CA TYR A 105 17.59 2.05 -7.67
C TYR A 105 17.81 3.26 -6.76
N PHE A 106 16.90 4.21 -6.73
CA PHE A 106 16.97 5.38 -5.83
C PHE A 106 16.61 5.04 -4.39
N LYS A 107 16.35 3.76 -4.07
CA LYS A 107 16.03 3.28 -2.72
C LYS A 107 14.80 4.00 -2.12
N LEU A 108 13.82 4.36 -2.95
CA LEU A 108 12.62 5.08 -2.51
C LEU A 108 11.74 4.26 -1.55
N ALA A 109 11.91 2.93 -1.48
CA ALA A 109 11.29 2.12 -0.44
C ALA A 109 11.59 2.63 0.99
N LYS A 110 12.70 3.37 1.19
CA LYS A 110 12.97 4.03 2.48
C LYS A 110 11.92 5.07 2.84
N LEU A 111 11.21 5.63 1.87
CA LEU A 111 10.14 6.61 2.13
C LEU A 111 8.93 5.97 2.82
N MET A 112 8.77 4.64 2.73
CA MET A 112 7.71 3.92 3.44
C MET A 112 7.73 4.13 4.96
N ARG A 113 8.90 4.43 5.54
CA ARG A 113 9.02 4.77 6.96
C ARG A 113 8.23 6.03 7.37
N PHE A 114 7.90 6.89 6.41
CA PHE A 114 7.11 8.10 6.64
C PHE A 114 5.60 7.85 6.53
N VAL A 115 5.21 6.68 6.02
CA VAL A 115 3.81 6.28 5.93
C VAL A 115 3.39 5.73 7.29
N SER A 116 2.59 6.50 8.03
CA SER A 116 2.13 6.09 9.35
C SER A 116 1.09 4.96 9.25
N LYS A 117 0.96 4.16 10.32
CA LYS A 117 -0.05 3.08 10.40
C LYS A 117 -1.47 3.59 10.10
N SER A 118 -1.79 4.82 10.50
CA SER A 118 -3.10 5.42 10.23
C SER A 118 -3.37 5.66 8.76
N VAL A 119 -2.35 6.05 7.99
CA VAL A 119 -2.43 6.20 6.53
C VAL A 119 -2.66 4.83 5.88
N VAL A 120 -1.90 3.82 6.31
CA VAL A 120 -2.03 2.44 5.81
C VAL A 120 -3.44 1.91 6.04
N ILE A 121 -3.98 2.04 7.25
CA ILE A 121 -5.34 1.61 7.58
C ILE A 121 -6.36 2.40 6.75
N GLY A 122 -6.19 3.72 6.63
CA GLY A 122 -7.07 4.55 5.79
C GLY A 122 -7.06 4.11 4.33
N PHE A 123 -5.88 3.80 3.76
CA PHE A 123 -5.73 3.29 2.40
C PHE A 123 -6.46 1.95 2.21
N VAL A 124 -6.23 0.98 3.11
CA VAL A 124 -6.84 -0.36 3.03
C VAL A 124 -8.36 -0.29 3.17
N ASN A 125 -8.86 0.53 4.09
CA ASN A 125 -10.32 0.72 4.28
C ASN A 125 -10.94 1.42 3.06
N ALA A 126 -10.29 2.43 2.50
CA ALA A 126 -10.75 3.09 1.30
C ALA A 126 -10.78 2.15 0.09
N LEU A 127 -9.73 1.32 -0.08
CA LEU A 127 -9.67 0.29 -1.11
C LEU A 127 -10.84 -0.69 -0.98
N ALA A 128 -11.12 -1.17 0.23
CA ALA A 128 -12.24 -2.05 0.51
C ALA A 128 -13.58 -1.40 0.11
N ILE A 129 -13.80 -0.15 0.47
CA ILE A 129 -15.00 0.60 0.10
C ILE A 129 -15.11 0.74 -1.43
N LEU A 130 -14.03 1.10 -2.11
CA LEU A 130 -14.05 1.25 -3.58
C LEU A 130 -14.32 -0.09 -4.29
N ILE A 131 -13.74 -1.20 -3.82
CA ILE A 131 -14.02 -2.54 -4.35
C ILE A 131 -15.50 -2.87 -4.19
N PHE A 132 -16.09 -2.59 -3.02
CA PHE A 132 -17.53 -2.79 -2.80
C PHE A 132 -18.37 -1.91 -3.73
N MET A 133 -18.05 -0.62 -3.82
CA MET A 133 -18.76 0.31 -4.70
C MET A 133 -18.71 -0.12 -6.16
N ALA A 134 -17.60 -0.70 -6.61
CA ALA A 134 -17.44 -1.21 -7.98
C ALA A 134 -18.37 -2.40 -8.29
N GLN A 135 -18.92 -3.08 -7.27
CA GLN A 135 -19.89 -4.16 -7.47
C GLN A 135 -21.34 -3.65 -7.56
N LEU A 136 -21.65 -2.46 -7.08
CA LEU A 136 -23.01 -1.94 -7.05
C LEU A 136 -23.67 -1.84 -8.44
N PRO A 137 -22.97 -1.43 -9.52
CA PRO A 137 -23.55 -1.41 -10.86
C PRO A 137 -24.03 -2.79 -11.35
N GLU A 138 -23.41 -3.87 -10.91
CA GLU A 138 -23.78 -5.25 -11.25
C GLU A 138 -25.05 -5.72 -10.50
N LEU A 139 -25.49 -4.95 -9.51
CA LEU A 139 -26.70 -5.23 -8.70
C LEU A 139 -27.87 -4.27 -9.03
N VAL A 140 -27.68 -3.36 -10.01
CA VAL A 140 -28.73 -2.39 -10.40
C VAL A 140 -29.40 -2.84 -11.69
N ASN A 141 -30.73 -2.74 -11.74
CA ASN A 141 -31.56 -3.14 -12.91
C ASN A 141 -31.40 -4.60 -13.32
N VAL A 142 -31.23 -5.48 -12.34
CA VAL A 142 -31.10 -6.93 -12.54
C VAL A 142 -32.32 -7.69 -12.02
N THR A 143 -32.48 -8.93 -12.48
CA THR A 143 -33.56 -9.80 -12.01
C THR A 143 -33.32 -10.25 -10.56
N TRP A 144 -34.40 -10.63 -9.85
CA TRP A 144 -34.28 -11.14 -8.48
C TRP A 144 -33.41 -12.40 -8.37
N HIS A 145 -33.22 -13.14 -9.46
CA HIS A 145 -32.33 -14.29 -9.53
C HIS A 145 -30.88 -13.94 -9.20
N VAL A 146 -30.41 -12.76 -9.64
CA VAL A 146 -29.06 -12.29 -9.35
C VAL A 146 -28.85 -12.09 -7.84
N TYR A 147 -29.82 -11.44 -7.17
CA TYR A 147 -29.74 -11.25 -5.71
C TYR A 147 -29.77 -12.58 -4.96
N LEU A 148 -30.59 -13.55 -5.42
CA LEU A 148 -30.63 -14.88 -4.84
C LEU A 148 -29.29 -15.61 -5.00
N LEU A 149 -28.70 -15.58 -6.20
CA LEU A 149 -27.41 -16.19 -6.47
C LEU A 149 -26.28 -15.55 -5.65
N VAL A 150 -26.28 -14.22 -5.51
CA VAL A 150 -25.31 -13.51 -4.66
C VAL A 150 -25.48 -13.90 -3.19
N ALA A 151 -26.70 -13.97 -2.69
CA ALA A 151 -26.98 -14.37 -1.30
C ALA A 151 -26.55 -15.81 -1.03
N ILE A 152 -26.85 -16.75 -1.94
CA ILE A 152 -26.39 -18.14 -1.85
C ILE A 152 -24.85 -18.19 -1.91
N GLY A 153 -24.23 -17.43 -2.82
CA GLY A 153 -22.78 -17.35 -2.96
C GLY A 153 -22.11 -16.89 -1.67
N LEU A 154 -22.57 -15.81 -1.07
CA LEU A 154 -22.08 -15.32 0.23
C LEU A 154 -22.31 -16.34 1.34
N GLY A 155 -23.48 -16.99 1.36
CA GLY A 155 -23.76 -18.07 2.31
C GLY A 155 -22.74 -19.22 2.19
N ILE A 156 -22.42 -19.65 0.97
CA ILE A 156 -21.42 -20.69 0.73
C ILE A 156 -20.04 -20.20 1.21
N ILE A 157 -19.62 -19.00 0.84
CA ILE A 157 -18.31 -18.46 1.18
C ILE A 157 -18.08 -18.45 2.69
N TYR A 158 -19.07 -18.05 3.48
CA TYR A 158 -18.94 -17.93 4.93
C TYR A 158 -19.24 -19.21 5.70
N LEU A 159 -20.12 -20.09 5.19
CA LEU A 159 -20.50 -21.33 5.88
C LEU A 159 -19.62 -22.53 5.52
N PHE A 160 -19.11 -22.60 4.28
CA PHE A 160 -18.29 -23.72 3.82
C PHE A 160 -17.04 -23.99 4.66
N PRO A 161 -16.27 -22.98 5.15
CA PRO A 161 -15.11 -23.21 6.00
C PRO A 161 -15.41 -23.97 7.31
N TYR A 162 -16.65 -23.93 7.78
CA TYR A 162 -17.07 -24.65 8.99
C TYR A 162 -17.34 -26.15 8.76
N ILE A 163 -17.37 -26.61 7.51
CA ILE A 163 -17.56 -28.03 7.20
C ILE A 163 -16.28 -28.79 7.59
N PRO A 164 -16.37 -29.75 8.54
CA PRO A 164 -15.20 -30.48 9.01
C PRO A 164 -14.59 -31.31 7.87
N LYS A 165 -13.26 -31.36 7.83
CA LYS A 165 -12.39 -32.05 6.84
C LYS A 165 -12.35 -31.40 5.45
N ILE A 166 -13.48 -31.01 4.86
CA ILE A 166 -13.56 -30.52 3.47
C ILE A 166 -13.31 -29.00 3.40
N GLY A 167 -13.86 -28.22 4.36
CA GLY A 167 -13.80 -26.77 4.35
C GLY A 167 -12.40 -26.17 4.47
N LYS A 168 -11.42 -26.97 4.88
CA LYS A 168 -10.01 -26.54 4.98
C LYS A 168 -9.19 -26.86 3.72
N PHE A 169 -9.67 -27.73 2.85
CA PHE A 169 -8.93 -28.17 1.67
C PHE A 169 -9.15 -27.27 0.45
N PHE A 170 -10.35 -26.72 0.30
CA PHE A 170 -10.70 -25.93 -0.87
C PHE A 170 -11.01 -24.49 -0.49
N PRO A 171 -10.54 -23.50 -1.27
CA PRO A 171 -10.93 -22.10 -1.09
C PRO A 171 -12.44 -21.94 -1.24
N SER A 172 -13.11 -21.39 -0.24
CA SER A 172 -14.58 -21.19 -0.28
C SER A 172 -15.06 -20.34 -1.47
N PRO A 173 -14.31 -19.33 -1.98
CA PRO A 173 -14.69 -18.62 -3.20
C PRO A 173 -14.78 -19.52 -4.43
N LEU A 174 -13.89 -20.52 -4.55
CA LEU A 174 -13.93 -21.46 -5.66
C LEU A 174 -15.20 -22.33 -5.60
N ILE A 175 -15.54 -22.85 -4.41
CA ILE A 175 -16.75 -23.63 -4.21
C ILE A 175 -18.00 -22.78 -4.48
N CYS A 176 -18.00 -21.51 -4.07
CA CYS A 176 -19.07 -20.58 -4.39
C CYS A 176 -19.28 -20.49 -5.91
N ILE A 177 -18.22 -20.26 -6.68
CA ILE A 177 -18.30 -20.15 -8.14
C ILE A 177 -18.86 -21.42 -8.75
N VAL A 178 -18.34 -22.60 -8.38
CA VAL A 178 -18.82 -23.89 -8.93
C VAL A 178 -20.29 -24.11 -8.61
N VAL A 179 -20.69 -23.95 -7.34
CA VAL A 179 -22.08 -24.23 -6.93
C VAL A 179 -23.06 -23.22 -7.53
N VAL A 180 -22.72 -21.91 -7.51
CA VAL A 180 -23.58 -20.87 -8.09
C VAL A 180 -23.71 -21.05 -9.60
N THR A 181 -22.64 -21.43 -10.30
CA THR A 181 -22.67 -21.73 -11.73
C THR A 181 -23.58 -22.93 -12.04
N LEU A 182 -23.41 -24.02 -11.30
CA LEU A 182 -24.27 -25.19 -11.46
C LEU A 182 -25.73 -24.84 -11.19
N LEU A 183 -26.03 -24.11 -10.13
CA LEU A 183 -27.41 -23.68 -9.83
C LEU A 183 -27.99 -22.81 -10.94
N ALA A 184 -27.25 -21.86 -11.49
CA ALA A 184 -27.73 -21.02 -12.58
C ALA A 184 -28.05 -21.83 -13.84
N ILE A 185 -27.21 -22.82 -14.18
CA ILE A 185 -27.41 -23.71 -15.33
C ILE A 185 -28.61 -24.62 -15.10
N PHE A 186 -28.69 -25.31 -13.94
CA PHE A 186 -29.76 -26.26 -13.65
C PHE A 186 -31.13 -25.61 -13.53
N LEU A 187 -31.20 -24.41 -12.99
CA LEU A 187 -32.47 -23.67 -12.85
C LEU A 187 -32.82 -22.87 -14.11
N GLY A 188 -31.92 -22.82 -15.11
CA GLY A 188 -32.15 -22.12 -16.36
C GLY A 188 -32.26 -20.59 -16.16
N PHE A 189 -31.54 -20.02 -15.20
CA PHE A 189 -31.57 -18.58 -14.95
C PHE A 189 -30.83 -17.82 -16.05
N ASP A 190 -31.54 -16.92 -16.71
CA ASP A 190 -30.95 -16.03 -17.69
C ASP A 190 -30.27 -14.85 -16.93
N VAL A 191 -28.99 -15.02 -16.66
CA VAL A 191 -28.15 -14.05 -15.94
C VAL A 191 -26.85 -13.81 -16.71
N ARG A 192 -26.32 -12.59 -16.61
CA ARG A 192 -25.04 -12.25 -17.26
C ARG A 192 -23.91 -13.16 -16.78
N THR A 193 -23.09 -13.59 -17.72
CA THR A 193 -21.95 -14.46 -17.48
C THR A 193 -20.62 -13.75 -17.75
N VAL A 194 -19.51 -14.35 -17.36
CA VAL A 194 -18.17 -13.84 -17.65
C VAL A 194 -17.93 -13.75 -19.15
N GLY A 195 -18.47 -14.70 -19.93
CA GLY A 195 -18.37 -14.68 -21.38
C GLY A 195 -19.03 -13.46 -22.03
N ASP A 196 -20.04 -12.88 -21.39
CA ASP A 196 -20.72 -11.65 -21.87
C ASP A 196 -19.90 -10.39 -21.57
N MET A 197 -18.90 -10.49 -20.69
CA MET A 197 -18.06 -9.35 -20.28
C MET A 197 -16.80 -9.17 -21.14
N GLY A 198 -16.48 -10.15 -21.99
CA GLY A 198 -15.33 -10.07 -22.87
C GLY A 198 -14.65 -11.41 -23.13
N SER A 199 -13.52 -11.36 -23.85
CA SER A 199 -12.78 -12.55 -24.24
C SER A 199 -11.97 -13.12 -23.07
N LEU A 200 -11.97 -14.45 -22.98
CA LEU A 200 -11.11 -15.23 -22.09
C LEU A 200 -9.86 -15.74 -22.83
N PRO A 201 -8.76 -16.06 -22.13
CA PRO A 201 -7.59 -16.68 -22.75
C PRO A 201 -7.95 -18.04 -23.34
N ASP A 202 -7.63 -18.22 -24.60
CA ASP A 202 -7.68 -19.48 -25.35
C ASP A 202 -6.29 -19.91 -25.82
N THR A 203 -5.32 -19.02 -25.70
CA THR A 203 -3.93 -19.19 -26.11
C THR A 203 -2.95 -18.66 -25.05
N LEU A 204 -1.68 -18.93 -25.24
CA LEU A 204 -0.63 -18.30 -24.43
C LEU A 204 -0.54 -16.79 -24.75
N PRO A 205 -0.13 -15.96 -23.78
CA PRO A 205 0.09 -14.53 -24.05
C PRO A 205 1.17 -14.36 -25.13
N ILE A 206 0.91 -13.46 -26.07
CA ILE A 206 1.81 -13.16 -27.18
C ILE A 206 2.45 -11.80 -26.92
N PHE A 207 3.75 -11.70 -27.21
CA PHE A 207 4.46 -10.42 -27.11
C PHE A 207 3.83 -9.40 -28.07
N LEU A 208 3.48 -8.24 -27.55
CA LEU A 208 2.95 -7.12 -28.31
C LEU A 208 3.64 -5.81 -27.88
N ILE A 209 3.76 -4.89 -28.82
CA ILE A 209 4.19 -3.53 -28.55
C ILE A 209 2.93 -2.67 -28.54
N PRO A 210 2.67 -1.89 -27.47
CA PRO A 210 1.49 -1.02 -27.42
C PRO A 210 1.44 -0.08 -28.63
N ASN A 211 0.33 -0.12 -29.38
CA ASN A 211 0.17 0.68 -30.59
C ASN A 211 -0.36 2.08 -30.21
N ILE A 212 0.55 2.93 -29.77
CA ILE A 212 0.27 4.33 -29.39
C ILE A 212 1.29 5.26 -30.07
N PRO A 213 0.93 6.52 -30.33
CA PRO A 213 1.88 7.52 -30.81
C PRO A 213 2.99 7.75 -29.78
N LEU A 214 4.25 7.65 -30.17
CA LEU A 214 5.38 7.95 -29.30
C LEU A 214 5.71 9.45 -29.34
N ASN A 215 4.85 10.26 -28.71
CA ASN A 215 4.99 11.71 -28.65
C ASN A 215 4.85 12.21 -27.19
N LEU A 216 5.12 13.50 -26.98
CA LEU A 216 5.04 14.12 -25.66
C LEU A 216 3.60 14.12 -25.12
N GLU A 217 2.60 14.27 -25.98
CA GLU A 217 1.18 14.27 -25.62
C GLU A 217 0.78 12.94 -24.99
N THR A 218 1.12 11.83 -25.63
CA THR A 218 0.89 10.48 -25.10
C THR A 218 1.58 10.29 -23.74
N LEU A 219 2.83 10.75 -23.62
CA LEU A 219 3.56 10.67 -22.34
C LEU A 219 2.84 11.46 -21.25
N LEU A 220 2.35 12.66 -21.54
CA LEU A 220 1.60 13.49 -20.59
C LEU A 220 0.27 12.86 -20.17
N ILE A 221 -0.37 12.08 -21.08
CA ILE A 221 -1.58 11.33 -20.78
C ILE A 221 -1.28 10.17 -19.82
N ILE A 222 -0.29 9.33 -20.13
CA ILE A 222 -0.03 8.10 -19.35
C ILE A 222 0.76 8.35 -18.06
N LEU A 223 1.59 9.40 -17.99
CA LEU A 223 2.49 9.65 -16.87
C LEU A 223 1.78 9.81 -15.51
N PRO A 224 0.68 10.58 -15.37
CA PRO A 224 -0.03 10.68 -14.08
C PRO A 224 -0.55 9.33 -13.60
N TYR A 225 -1.11 8.51 -14.50
CA TYR A 225 -1.58 7.18 -14.20
C TYR A 225 -0.45 6.25 -13.81
N SER A 226 0.66 6.27 -14.57
CA SER A 226 1.83 5.44 -14.28
C SER A 226 2.51 5.80 -12.96
N LEU A 227 2.55 7.08 -12.59
CA LEU A 227 3.03 7.52 -11.28
C LEU A 227 2.10 7.05 -10.16
N ALA A 228 0.78 7.17 -10.33
CA ALA A 228 -0.20 6.69 -9.37
C ALA A 228 -0.12 5.16 -9.20
N LEU A 229 -0.06 4.41 -10.30
CA LEU A 229 0.11 2.96 -10.31
C LEU A 229 1.42 2.53 -9.63
N ALA A 230 2.53 3.22 -9.93
CA ALA A 230 3.81 2.93 -9.30
C ALA A 230 3.77 3.16 -7.78
N ALA A 231 3.19 4.29 -7.35
CA ALA A 231 3.09 4.62 -5.94
C ALA A 231 2.19 3.63 -5.19
N VAL A 232 0.98 3.37 -5.70
CA VAL A 232 0.01 2.43 -5.11
C VAL A 232 0.58 1.01 -5.09
N GLY A 233 1.12 0.54 -6.20
CA GLY A 233 1.65 -0.80 -6.32
C GLY A 233 2.87 -1.05 -5.45
N LEU A 234 3.80 -0.10 -5.32
CA LEU A 234 4.93 -0.22 -4.41
C LEU A 234 4.50 -0.17 -2.95
N LEU A 235 3.53 0.69 -2.61
CA LEU A 235 3.00 0.77 -1.24
C LEU A 235 2.37 -0.57 -0.84
N GLU A 236 1.48 -1.13 -1.66
CA GLU A 236 0.84 -2.41 -1.39
C GLU A 236 1.85 -3.56 -1.34
N SER A 237 2.85 -3.57 -2.25
CA SER A 237 3.91 -4.58 -2.26
C SER A 237 4.81 -4.51 -1.02
N MET A 238 5.16 -3.32 -0.55
CA MET A 238 5.96 -3.16 0.67
C MET A 238 5.20 -3.57 1.92
N MET A 239 3.90 -3.25 1.99
CA MET A 239 3.03 -3.71 3.09
C MET A 239 2.92 -5.23 3.08
N THR A 240 2.64 -5.84 1.94
CA THR A 240 2.54 -7.29 1.78
C THR A 240 3.85 -7.97 2.17
N ALA A 241 5.00 -7.44 1.71
CA ALA A 241 6.31 -7.96 2.08
C ALA A 241 6.53 -7.93 3.60
N THR A 242 6.12 -6.85 4.26
CA THR A 242 6.23 -6.74 5.73
C THR A 242 5.36 -7.77 6.45
N ILE A 243 4.12 -7.97 6.00
CA ILE A 243 3.21 -8.98 6.56
C ILE A 243 3.79 -10.40 6.37
N VAL A 244 4.34 -10.70 5.20
CA VAL A 244 4.96 -11.99 4.93
C VAL A 244 6.26 -12.16 5.74
N ASP A 245 7.05 -11.09 5.92
CA ASP A 245 8.23 -11.09 6.80
C ASP A 245 7.84 -11.50 8.23
N GLU A 246 6.79 -10.86 8.78
CA GLU A 246 6.26 -11.14 10.12
C GLU A 246 5.71 -12.57 10.26
N MET A 247 4.97 -13.06 9.24
CA MET A 247 4.39 -14.41 9.26
C MET A 247 5.41 -15.53 9.17
N THR A 248 6.60 -15.26 8.65
CA THR A 248 7.62 -16.27 8.37
C THR A 248 8.89 -16.08 9.19
N ASP A 249 8.95 -15.04 10.03
CA ASP A 249 10.13 -14.63 10.81
C ASP A 249 11.40 -14.52 9.94
N THR A 250 11.25 -13.97 8.73
CA THR A 250 12.34 -13.77 7.76
C THR A 250 12.29 -12.36 7.20
N SER A 251 13.43 -11.83 6.77
CA SER A 251 13.53 -10.50 6.16
C SER A 251 13.53 -10.57 4.64
N SER A 252 13.00 -9.52 4.01
CA SER A 252 12.98 -9.33 2.56
C SER A 252 13.87 -8.19 2.10
N ASP A 253 14.39 -8.28 0.87
CA ASP A 253 15.03 -7.15 0.19
C ASP A 253 13.98 -6.29 -0.51
N LYS A 254 13.53 -5.24 0.19
CA LYS A 254 12.50 -4.33 -0.31
C LYS A 254 12.94 -3.51 -1.54
N PHE A 255 14.24 -3.27 -1.71
CA PHE A 255 14.73 -2.56 -2.90
C PHE A 255 14.74 -3.48 -4.12
N GLN A 256 15.13 -4.73 -3.91
CA GLN A 256 15.03 -5.75 -4.95
C GLN A 256 13.57 -6.01 -5.31
N GLU A 257 12.66 -5.98 -4.32
CA GLU A 257 11.23 -6.13 -4.56
C GLU A 257 10.67 -5.02 -5.45
N CYS A 258 11.02 -3.74 -5.20
CA CYS A 258 10.63 -2.63 -6.08
C CYS A 258 11.08 -2.84 -7.54
N LYS A 259 12.33 -3.27 -7.73
CA LYS A 259 12.86 -3.58 -9.09
C LYS A 259 12.14 -4.76 -9.71
N GLY A 260 11.90 -5.81 -8.92
CA GLY A 260 11.18 -7.01 -9.35
C GLY A 260 9.76 -6.71 -9.81
N GLN A 261 9.00 -5.94 -9.04
CA GLN A 261 7.66 -5.48 -9.41
C GLN A 261 7.69 -4.69 -10.72
N GLY A 262 8.68 -3.82 -10.89
CA GLY A 262 8.85 -3.06 -12.13
C GLY A 262 9.13 -3.94 -13.33
N ILE A 263 10.05 -4.91 -13.24
CA ILE A 263 10.34 -5.87 -14.32
C ILE A 263 9.10 -6.68 -14.67
N ALA A 264 8.36 -7.14 -13.65
CA ALA A 264 7.13 -7.91 -13.84
C ALA A 264 6.03 -7.10 -14.54
N ASN A 265 5.87 -5.81 -14.20
CA ASN A 265 4.91 -4.93 -14.85
C ASN A 265 5.30 -4.58 -16.29
N ILE A 266 6.59 -4.37 -16.60
CA ILE A 266 7.07 -4.21 -17.98
C ILE A 266 6.69 -5.43 -18.82
N ALA A 267 6.99 -6.61 -18.32
CA ALA A 267 6.66 -7.84 -19.03
C ALA A 267 5.15 -8.02 -19.19
N SER A 268 4.36 -7.73 -18.14
CA SER A 268 2.90 -7.77 -18.21
C SER A 268 2.36 -6.85 -19.33
N GLY A 269 2.83 -5.61 -19.41
CA GLY A 269 2.40 -4.66 -20.43
C GLY A 269 2.72 -5.13 -21.85
N PHE A 270 3.89 -5.74 -22.07
CA PHE A 270 4.25 -6.32 -23.36
C PHE A 270 3.59 -7.67 -23.66
N MET A 271 3.01 -8.34 -22.69
CA MET A 271 2.25 -9.58 -22.86
C MET A 271 0.73 -9.36 -22.85
N GLY A 272 0.28 -8.13 -23.06
CA GLY A 272 -1.15 -7.80 -23.10
C GLY A 272 -1.85 -7.86 -21.75
N GLY A 273 -1.11 -7.71 -20.66
CA GLY A 273 -1.61 -7.66 -19.31
C GLY A 273 -1.67 -6.24 -18.72
N MET A 274 -2.51 -6.08 -17.72
CA MET A 274 -2.60 -4.85 -16.93
C MET A 274 -1.50 -4.80 -15.86
N ALA A 275 -1.29 -3.63 -15.23
CA ALA A 275 -0.39 -3.52 -14.11
C ALA A 275 -0.92 -4.27 -12.88
N GLY A 276 0.00 -4.78 -12.09
CA GLY A 276 -0.30 -5.46 -10.85
C GLY A 276 0.74 -5.18 -9.77
N CYS A 277 0.52 -5.77 -8.60
CA CYS A 277 1.39 -5.65 -7.44
C CYS A 277 1.23 -6.86 -6.51
N ALA A 278 1.89 -6.86 -5.36
CA ALA A 278 1.74 -7.93 -4.40
C ALA A 278 0.35 -7.88 -3.74
N MET A 279 -0.25 -9.05 -3.56
CA MET A 279 -1.58 -9.24 -2.99
C MET A 279 -1.46 -9.75 -1.55
N ILE A 280 -1.97 -9.01 -0.58
CA ILE A 280 -1.95 -9.38 0.84
C ILE A 280 -2.68 -10.72 1.06
N GLY A 281 -3.92 -10.83 0.59
CA GLY A 281 -4.76 -12.01 0.80
C GLY A 281 -4.13 -13.30 0.27
N GLN A 282 -3.70 -13.29 -0.99
CA GLN A 282 -3.09 -14.44 -1.67
C GLN A 282 -1.74 -14.82 -1.08
N SER A 283 -0.93 -13.83 -0.69
CA SER A 283 0.34 -14.08 0.00
C SER A 283 0.11 -14.76 1.35
N MET A 284 -0.89 -14.30 2.11
CA MET A 284 -1.27 -14.94 3.38
C MET A 284 -1.79 -16.37 3.17
N ILE A 285 -2.62 -16.61 2.14
CA ILE A 285 -3.10 -17.94 1.78
C ILE A 285 -1.91 -18.85 1.43
N ASN A 286 -0.98 -18.36 0.60
CA ASN A 286 0.22 -19.10 0.22
C ASN A 286 1.03 -19.54 1.44
N VAL A 287 1.36 -18.61 2.32
CA VAL A 287 2.14 -18.87 3.54
C VAL A 287 1.41 -19.81 4.50
N LYS A 288 0.10 -19.61 4.72
CA LYS A 288 -0.72 -20.48 5.58
C LYS A 288 -0.88 -21.90 5.02
N SER A 289 -0.88 -22.04 3.70
CA SER A 289 -0.91 -23.33 3.01
C SER A 289 0.44 -24.04 2.95
N GLY A 290 1.49 -23.44 3.51
CA GLY A 290 2.84 -24.03 3.61
C GLY A 290 3.83 -23.52 2.57
N GLY A 291 3.47 -22.58 1.71
CA GLY A 291 4.39 -21.95 0.76
C GLY A 291 5.47 -21.15 1.49
N ARG A 292 6.73 -21.36 1.13
CA ARG A 292 7.89 -20.70 1.76
C ARG A 292 8.91 -20.19 0.75
N THR A 293 8.94 -20.80 -0.43
CA THR A 293 9.97 -20.49 -1.42
C THR A 293 9.40 -19.82 -2.66
N ARG A 294 10.28 -19.40 -3.54
CA ARG A 294 9.93 -18.81 -4.84
C ARG A 294 9.12 -19.77 -5.71
N LEU A 295 9.30 -21.10 -5.50
CA LEU A 295 8.61 -22.15 -6.25
C LEU A 295 7.09 -22.05 -6.05
N SER A 296 6.59 -21.69 -4.88
CA SER A 296 5.15 -21.55 -4.65
C SER A 296 4.52 -20.47 -5.51
N THR A 297 5.18 -19.31 -5.62
CA THR A 297 4.75 -18.19 -6.47
C THR A 297 4.82 -18.54 -7.95
N PHE A 298 5.91 -19.20 -8.37
CA PHE A 298 6.05 -19.70 -9.73
C PHE A 298 4.95 -20.69 -10.11
N CYS A 299 4.70 -21.68 -9.25
CA CYS A 299 3.63 -22.67 -9.44
C CYS A 299 2.25 -22.00 -9.51
N ALA A 300 1.96 -21.01 -8.67
CA ALA A 300 0.70 -20.30 -8.71
C ALA A 300 0.44 -19.66 -10.09
N GLY A 301 1.44 -18.98 -10.67
CA GLY A 301 1.33 -18.39 -12.01
C GLY A 301 1.16 -19.44 -13.11
N ILE A 302 1.96 -20.50 -13.11
CA ILE A 302 1.89 -21.56 -14.12
C ILE A 302 0.57 -22.32 -14.02
N PHE A 303 0.11 -22.68 -12.82
CA PHE A 303 -1.17 -23.37 -12.64
C PHE A 303 -2.34 -22.48 -13.06
N LEU A 304 -2.30 -21.20 -12.73
CA LEU A 304 -3.31 -20.26 -13.22
C LEU A 304 -3.41 -20.29 -14.75
N LEU A 305 -2.31 -20.17 -15.46
CA LEU A 305 -2.31 -20.18 -16.92
C LEU A 305 -2.84 -21.48 -17.49
N ILE A 306 -2.36 -22.63 -16.97
CA ILE A 306 -2.82 -23.96 -17.40
C ILE A 306 -4.32 -24.08 -17.19
N LEU A 307 -4.81 -23.77 -16.00
CA LEU A 307 -6.23 -23.89 -15.67
C LEU A 307 -7.07 -22.98 -16.57
N VAL A 308 -6.66 -21.75 -16.81
CA VAL A 308 -7.42 -20.79 -17.60
C VAL A 308 -7.49 -21.19 -19.07
N VAL A 309 -6.39 -21.65 -19.66
CA VAL A 309 -6.37 -22.08 -21.05
C VAL A 309 -7.20 -23.35 -21.25
N PHE A 310 -7.06 -24.36 -20.37
CA PHE A 310 -7.81 -25.61 -20.48
C PHE A 310 -9.28 -25.49 -20.04
N LEU A 311 -9.61 -24.58 -19.12
CA LEU A 311 -10.96 -24.41 -18.58
C LEU A 311 -11.67 -23.16 -19.15
N SER A 312 -11.15 -22.55 -20.22
CA SER A 312 -11.70 -21.31 -20.80
C SER A 312 -13.22 -21.42 -21.04
N ASP A 313 -13.70 -22.54 -21.62
CA ASP A 313 -15.13 -22.73 -21.89
C ASP A 313 -15.98 -22.84 -20.63
N TRP A 314 -15.43 -23.41 -19.56
CA TRP A 314 -16.10 -23.47 -18.26
C TRP A 314 -16.14 -22.11 -17.56
N LEU A 315 -15.10 -21.29 -17.74
CA LEU A 315 -15.03 -19.95 -17.18
C LEU A 315 -16.06 -19.00 -17.82
N LYS A 316 -16.36 -19.18 -19.12
CA LYS A 316 -17.34 -18.35 -19.85
C LYS A 316 -18.75 -18.43 -19.26
N VAL A 317 -19.15 -19.58 -18.72
CA VAL A 317 -20.49 -19.80 -18.18
C VAL A 317 -20.67 -19.38 -16.72
N ILE A 318 -19.61 -18.88 -16.08
CA ILE A 318 -19.69 -18.41 -14.70
C ILE A 318 -20.61 -17.18 -14.64
N PRO A 319 -21.66 -17.19 -13.80
CA PRO A 319 -22.54 -16.03 -13.63
C PRO A 319 -21.78 -14.87 -12.95
N MET A 320 -22.02 -13.66 -13.40
CA MET A 320 -21.48 -12.44 -12.75
C MET A 320 -21.86 -12.38 -11.27
N ALA A 321 -23.03 -12.87 -10.90
CA ALA A 321 -23.47 -12.98 -9.51
C ALA A 321 -22.48 -13.73 -8.60
N ALA A 322 -21.83 -14.78 -9.12
CA ALA A 322 -20.81 -15.52 -8.36
C ALA A 322 -19.55 -14.65 -8.10
N LEU A 323 -19.10 -13.90 -9.10
CA LEU A 323 -17.98 -12.98 -8.95
C LEU A 323 -18.30 -11.81 -8.02
N VAL A 324 -19.51 -11.25 -8.11
CA VAL A 324 -20.00 -10.21 -7.20
C VAL A 324 -19.96 -10.70 -5.75
N ALA A 325 -20.43 -11.94 -5.47
CA ALA A 325 -20.36 -12.51 -4.13
C ALA A 325 -18.92 -12.64 -3.62
N VAL A 326 -18.00 -13.09 -4.48
CA VAL A 326 -16.57 -13.19 -4.17
C VAL A 326 -15.98 -11.80 -3.90
N MET A 327 -16.29 -10.80 -4.72
CA MET A 327 -15.74 -9.45 -4.57
C MET A 327 -16.30 -8.72 -3.34
N ILE A 328 -17.54 -8.95 -2.97
CA ILE A 328 -18.11 -8.47 -1.69
C ILE A 328 -17.34 -9.10 -0.52
N MET A 329 -17.05 -10.38 -0.56
CA MET A 329 -16.23 -11.05 0.46
C MET A 329 -14.81 -10.46 0.49
N VAL A 330 -14.17 -10.23 -0.65
CA VAL A 330 -12.85 -9.59 -0.73
C VAL A 330 -12.88 -8.19 -0.11
N SER A 331 -13.90 -7.39 -0.41
CA SER A 331 -14.10 -6.07 0.22
C SER A 331 -14.20 -6.18 1.74
N ILE A 332 -15.07 -7.06 2.25
CA ILE A 332 -15.26 -7.25 3.70
C ILE A 332 -13.97 -7.74 4.38
N SER A 333 -13.24 -8.65 3.73
CA SER A 333 -11.99 -9.20 4.29
C SER A 333 -10.81 -8.23 4.20
N THR A 334 -10.83 -7.31 3.25
CA THR A 334 -9.81 -6.26 3.10
C THR A 334 -10.00 -5.14 4.12
N PHE A 335 -11.24 -4.85 4.53
CA PHE A 335 -11.53 -3.81 5.50
C PHE A 335 -10.92 -4.13 6.88
N GLU A 336 -10.18 -3.17 7.45
CA GLU A 336 -9.55 -3.33 8.77
C GLU A 336 -10.58 -3.01 9.88
N TRP A 337 -11.38 -4.01 10.26
CA TRP A 337 -12.45 -3.89 11.26
C TRP A 337 -11.98 -3.44 12.64
N ASN A 338 -10.73 -3.78 13.01
CA ASN A 338 -10.13 -3.33 14.26
C ASN A 338 -10.00 -1.81 14.33
N SER A 339 -9.94 -1.14 13.19
CA SER A 339 -9.88 0.32 13.13
C SER A 339 -11.12 0.99 13.74
N LEU A 340 -12.29 0.35 13.60
CA LEU A 340 -13.54 0.83 14.20
C LEU A 340 -13.61 0.55 15.70
N THR A 341 -13.19 -0.64 16.14
CA THR A 341 -13.22 -1.03 17.55
C THR A 341 -12.20 -0.23 18.38
N GLN A 342 -11.03 0.06 17.81
CA GLN A 342 -9.96 0.81 18.45
C GLN A 342 -10.11 2.34 18.32
N PHE A 343 -11.13 2.82 17.61
CA PHE A 343 -11.31 4.24 17.30
C PHE A 343 -11.31 5.13 18.56
N LYS A 344 -11.89 4.65 19.66
CA LYS A 344 -11.93 5.38 20.94
C LYS A 344 -10.58 5.40 21.66
N ASN A 345 -9.76 4.39 21.46
CA ASN A 345 -8.48 4.22 22.16
C ASN A 345 -7.31 4.87 21.39
N ASN A 346 -7.47 5.09 20.09
CA ASN A 346 -6.44 5.70 19.27
C ASN A 346 -6.35 7.22 19.51
N PRO A 347 -5.16 7.82 19.35
CA PRO A 347 -5.01 9.27 19.35
C PRO A 347 -5.92 9.94 18.33
N LYS A 348 -6.55 11.06 18.68
CA LYS A 348 -7.46 11.80 17.78
C LYS A 348 -6.80 12.14 16.44
N SER A 349 -5.53 12.54 16.45
CA SER A 349 -4.75 12.84 15.24
C SER A 349 -4.67 11.63 14.29
N SER A 350 -4.44 10.43 14.84
CA SER A 350 -4.40 9.18 14.06
C SER A 350 -5.74 8.88 13.39
N ASN A 351 -6.84 9.08 14.12
CA ASN A 351 -8.19 8.89 13.58
C ASN A 351 -8.50 9.91 12.46
N VAL A 352 -8.10 11.18 12.65
CA VAL A 352 -8.30 12.23 11.63
C VAL A 352 -7.51 11.89 10.36
N VAL A 353 -6.26 11.45 10.48
CA VAL A 353 -5.43 11.03 9.32
C VAL A 353 -6.10 9.87 8.59
N MET A 354 -6.55 8.84 9.30
CA MET A 354 -7.23 7.68 8.71
C MET A 354 -8.50 8.10 7.96
N ILE A 355 -9.39 8.87 8.62
CA ILE A 355 -10.66 9.30 8.02
C ILE A 355 -10.42 10.21 6.83
N ALA A 356 -9.50 11.18 6.91
CA ALA A 356 -9.16 12.06 5.80
C ALA A 356 -8.64 11.28 4.59
N THR A 357 -7.79 10.27 4.83
CA THR A 357 -7.32 9.38 3.76
C THR A 357 -8.49 8.67 3.08
N VAL A 358 -9.42 8.08 3.87
CA VAL A 358 -10.61 7.40 3.33
C VAL A 358 -11.49 8.37 2.53
N ILE A 359 -11.81 9.54 3.08
CA ILE A 359 -12.68 10.52 2.42
C ILE A 359 -12.07 10.98 1.09
N VAL A 360 -10.78 11.33 1.07
CA VAL A 360 -10.11 11.79 -0.15
C VAL A 360 -10.11 10.69 -1.21
N VAL A 361 -9.78 9.45 -0.85
CA VAL A 361 -9.79 8.33 -1.79
C VAL A 361 -11.19 8.09 -2.35
N VAL A 362 -12.21 8.00 -1.49
CA VAL A 362 -13.57 7.69 -1.93
C VAL A 362 -14.16 8.82 -2.76
N ALA A 363 -13.89 10.08 -2.42
CA ALA A 363 -14.39 11.24 -3.14
C ALA A 363 -13.70 11.44 -4.50
N THR A 364 -12.39 11.17 -4.58
CA THR A 364 -11.61 11.39 -5.81
C THR A 364 -11.44 10.12 -6.65
N HIS A 365 -11.80 8.96 -6.12
CA HIS A 365 -11.48 7.64 -6.68
C HIS A 365 -9.98 7.46 -6.96
N ASN A 366 -9.12 8.18 -6.24
CA ASN A 366 -7.68 8.18 -6.43
C ASN A 366 -6.93 7.80 -5.15
N LEU A 367 -6.46 6.56 -5.12
CA LEU A 367 -5.72 6.00 -3.97
C LEU A 367 -4.41 6.74 -3.68
N ALA A 368 -3.70 7.21 -4.72
CA ALA A 368 -2.44 7.92 -4.56
C ALA A 368 -2.63 9.27 -3.87
N LEU A 369 -3.68 10.02 -4.26
CA LEU A 369 -4.01 11.30 -3.61
C LEU A 369 -4.40 11.11 -2.14
N GLY A 370 -5.12 10.04 -1.82
CA GLY A 370 -5.47 9.74 -0.43
C GLY A 370 -4.24 9.46 0.43
N VAL A 371 -3.31 8.64 -0.07
CA VAL A 371 -2.06 8.35 0.64
C VAL A 371 -1.23 9.63 0.83
N LEU A 372 -1.08 10.44 -0.22
CA LEU A 372 -0.34 11.71 -0.15
C LEU A 372 -0.96 12.64 0.92
N THR A 373 -2.28 12.81 0.90
CA THR A 373 -3.00 13.62 1.89
C THR A 373 -2.78 13.07 3.31
N GLY A 374 -2.88 11.76 3.49
CA GLY A 374 -2.66 11.11 4.78
C GLY A 374 -1.24 11.31 5.30
N VAL A 375 -0.23 11.15 4.45
CA VAL A 375 1.18 11.37 4.81
C VAL A 375 1.43 12.82 5.20
N LEU A 376 0.92 13.79 4.42
CA LEU A 376 1.06 15.22 4.73
C LEU A 376 0.40 15.57 6.07
N LEU A 377 -0.84 15.11 6.31
CA LEU A 377 -1.53 15.32 7.58
C LEU A 377 -0.79 14.66 8.74
N SER A 378 -0.27 13.44 8.55
CA SER A 378 0.50 12.74 9.58
C SER A 378 1.78 13.51 9.95
N ALA A 379 2.47 14.07 8.96
CA ALA A 379 3.67 14.91 9.17
C ALA A 379 3.32 16.19 9.91
N LEU A 380 2.22 16.87 9.55
CA LEU A 380 1.74 18.08 10.23
C LEU A 380 1.37 17.80 11.70
N PHE A 381 0.66 16.71 11.97
CA PHE A 381 0.33 16.34 13.36
C PHE A 381 1.56 15.94 14.17
N LEU A 382 2.56 15.31 13.55
CA LEU A 382 3.83 15.02 14.21
C LEU A 382 4.56 16.32 14.58
N ALA A 383 4.66 17.26 13.64
CA ALA A 383 5.29 18.57 13.88
C ALA A 383 4.59 19.32 15.03
N ASN A 384 3.25 19.39 15.00
CA ASN A 384 2.48 20.03 16.07
C ASN A 384 2.63 19.33 17.43
N LYS A 385 2.74 18.01 17.45
CA LYS A 385 2.97 17.25 18.69
C LYS A 385 4.34 17.58 19.28
N LEU A 386 5.38 17.58 18.46
CA LEU A 386 6.75 17.90 18.88
C LEU A 386 6.86 19.34 19.40
N GLU A 387 6.17 20.30 18.74
CA GLU A 387 6.11 21.70 19.19
C GLU A 387 5.51 21.86 20.60
N ASN A 388 4.48 21.08 20.91
CA ASN A 388 3.80 21.13 22.21
C ASN A 388 4.54 20.37 23.33
N ASP A 389 5.57 19.60 23.00
CA ASP A 389 6.35 18.83 23.98
C ASP A 389 7.50 19.65 24.61
N ILE A 390 7.76 20.88 24.12
CA ILE A 390 8.75 21.77 24.72
C ILE A 390 8.22 22.33 26.04
N ARG A 391 8.99 22.07 27.09
CA ARG A 391 8.74 22.59 28.44
C ARG A 391 9.92 23.47 28.85
N ILE A 392 9.60 24.61 29.44
CA ILE A 392 10.57 25.50 30.05
C ILE A 392 10.16 25.68 31.51
N GLU A 393 10.99 25.16 32.39
CA GLU A 393 10.84 25.34 33.84
C GLU A 393 11.76 26.47 34.28
N THR A 394 11.28 27.29 35.20
CA THR A 394 12.04 28.43 35.70
C THR A 394 12.26 28.31 37.19
N SER A 395 13.52 28.51 37.62
CA SER A 395 13.92 28.50 39.01
C SER A 395 15.01 29.54 39.28
N PHE A 396 15.48 29.63 40.49
CA PHE A 396 16.66 30.45 40.85
C PHE A 396 17.80 29.54 41.28
N GLU A 397 18.99 29.78 40.75
CA GLU A 397 20.23 29.12 41.14
C GLU A 397 21.27 30.21 41.45
N ASN A 398 21.73 30.30 42.71
CA ASN A 398 22.75 31.27 43.16
C ASN A 398 22.49 32.73 42.75
N GLN A 399 21.25 33.21 42.83
CA GLN A 399 20.76 34.52 42.39
C GLN A 399 20.66 34.74 40.87
N ALA A 400 20.98 33.71 40.06
CA ALA A 400 20.73 33.73 38.62
C ALA A 400 19.35 33.11 38.32
N ARG A 401 18.66 33.58 37.31
CA ARG A 401 17.44 32.97 36.81
C ARG A 401 17.82 31.78 35.93
N LEU A 402 17.42 30.58 36.35
CA LEU A 402 17.62 29.36 35.58
C LEU A 402 16.39 29.06 34.73
N TYR A 403 16.59 28.89 33.44
CA TYR A 403 15.61 28.36 32.47
C TYR A 403 16.07 26.98 32.08
N GLU A 404 15.42 25.93 32.61
CA GLU A 404 15.59 24.53 32.21
C GLU A 404 14.70 24.22 31.01
N LEU A 405 15.30 23.89 29.86
CA LEU A 405 14.61 23.52 28.66
C LEU A 405 14.57 22.03 28.52
N ARG A 406 13.38 21.50 28.22
CA ARG A 406 13.17 20.07 27.95
C ARG A 406 12.43 19.90 26.63
N GLY A 407 12.90 18.99 25.78
CA GLY A 407 12.25 18.64 24.53
C GLY A 407 13.07 18.96 23.29
N GLN A 408 12.42 18.86 22.14
CA GLN A 408 13.05 19.05 20.83
C GLN A 408 12.83 20.47 20.32
N ILE A 409 13.92 21.19 20.05
CA ILE A 409 13.86 22.58 19.58
C ILE A 409 14.10 22.59 18.08
N PHE A 410 13.11 23.05 17.31
CA PHE A 410 13.15 23.10 15.84
C PHE A 410 12.27 24.24 15.31
N PHE A 411 12.30 24.50 14.02
CA PHE A 411 11.73 25.69 13.38
C PHE A 411 10.29 26.05 13.82
N SER A 412 9.41 25.07 14.03
CA SER A 412 8.00 25.35 14.37
C SER A 412 7.82 25.76 15.85
N SER A 413 8.80 25.47 16.70
CA SER A 413 8.74 25.79 18.13
C SER A 413 9.19 27.21 18.48
N SER A 414 9.69 27.97 17.51
CA SER A 414 10.35 29.24 17.71
C SER A 414 9.49 30.30 18.40
N GLU A 415 8.24 30.43 18.03
CA GLU A 415 7.36 31.46 18.61
C GLU A 415 7.03 31.19 20.08
N LYS A 416 6.65 29.96 20.40
CA LYS A 416 6.35 29.53 21.79
C LYS A 416 7.60 29.59 22.69
N PHE A 417 8.76 29.27 22.12
CA PHE A 417 10.03 29.37 22.82
C PHE A 417 10.30 30.79 23.28
N MET A 418 10.21 31.77 22.38
CA MET A 418 10.46 33.20 22.70
C MET A 418 9.51 33.76 23.75
N GLN A 419 8.23 33.32 23.75
CA GLN A 419 7.20 33.81 24.68
C GLN A 419 7.41 33.33 26.13
N ARG A 420 8.25 32.34 26.36
CA ARG A 420 8.51 31.77 27.68
C ARG A 420 9.57 32.47 28.48
N PHE A 421 10.33 33.37 27.85
CA PHE A 421 11.36 34.14 28.54
C PHE A 421 10.85 35.52 28.99
N ASN A 422 11.16 35.88 30.23
CA ASN A 422 10.86 37.23 30.78
C ASN A 422 12.06 38.11 30.61
N PHE A 423 12.10 38.90 29.56
CA PHE A 423 13.23 39.83 29.26
C PHE A 423 13.22 41.11 30.09
N LYS A 424 12.16 41.38 30.89
CA LYS A 424 12.00 42.61 31.70
C LYS A 424 12.27 42.39 33.18
N GLU A 425 12.75 41.21 33.54
CA GLU A 425 13.03 40.90 34.94
C GLU A 425 14.31 41.62 35.41
N GLU A 426 14.29 42.20 36.61
CA GLU A 426 15.44 42.86 37.21
C GLU A 426 16.41 41.85 37.83
N ILE A 427 17.18 41.20 36.98
CA ILE A 427 18.19 40.20 37.32
C ILE A 427 19.51 40.51 36.66
N LYS A 428 20.62 40.03 37.23
CA LYS A 428 21.96 40.26 36.70
C LYS A 428 22.43 39.14 35.80
N GLU A 429 21.94 37.92 36.04
CA GLU A 429 22.42 36.74 35.35
C GLU A 429 21.27 35.80 35.01
N VAL A 430 21.35 35.19 33.83
CA VAL A 430 20.44 34.15 33.31
C VAL A 430 21.24 32.93 32.89
N ILE A 431 20.80 31.76 33.33
CA ILE A 431 21.34 30.47 32.92
C ILE A 431 20.30 29.77 32.05
N ILE A 432 20.66 29.41 30.83
CA ILE A 432 19.84 28.63 29.91
C ILE A 432 20.41 27.21 29.88
N ASP A 433 19.68 26.27 30.50
CA ASP A 433 20.10 24.88 30.62
C ASP A 433 19.41 24.03 29.55
N LEU A 434 20.21 23.49 28.65
CA LEU A 434 19.78 22.64 27.50
C LEU A 434 20.10 21.16 27.71
N THR A 435 20.42 20.74 28.95
CA THR A 435 20.79 19.34 29.25
C THR A 435 19.75 18.32 28.78
N HIS A 436 18.48 18.69 28.82
CA HIS A 436 17.35 17.83 28.40
C HIS A 436 16.73 18.28 27.08
N SER A 437 17.46 19.07 26.27
CA SER A 437 17.00 19.59 24.99
C SER A 437 17.94 19.21 23.85
N HIS A 438 17.39 19.21 22.63
CA HIS A 438 18.15 19.01 21.42
C HIS A 438 17.79 20.05 20.37
N ILE A 439 18.80 20.69 19.78
CA ILE A 439 18.67 21.68 18.71
C ILE A 439 18.80 20.97 17.38
N TRP A 440 17.76 21.07 16.52
CA TRP A 440 17.67 20.31 15.29
C TRP A 440 18.04 21.07 14.03
N ASP A 441 17.89 22.38 14.01
CA ASP A 441 18.02 23.17 12.78
C ASP A 441 18.61 24.58 13.02
N VAL A 442 18.96 25.23 11.93
CA VAL A 442 19.56 26.58 11.94
C VAL A 442 18.59 27.64 12.49
N THR A 443 17.28 27.46 12.29
CA THR A 443 16.25 28.36 12.82
C THR A 443 16.25 28.37 14.34
N SER A 444 16.42 27.20 14.94
CA SER A 444 16.50 27.02 16.40
C SER A 444 17.76 27.66 16.97
N VAL A 445 18.90 27.59 16.26
CA VAL A 445 20.12 28.29 16.65
C VAL A 445 19.92 29.82 16.61
N ALA A 446 19.35 30.34 15.51
CA ALA A 446 19.04 31.77 15.38
C ALA A 446 18.05 32.27 16.44
N MET A 447 17.12 31.43 16.84
CA MET A 447 16.17 31.72 17.92
C MET A 447 16.88 31.80 19.27
N LEU A 448 17.74 30.84 19.60
CA LEU A 448 18.55 30.88 20.83
C LEU A 448 19.46 32.12 20.86
N ASP A 449 20.11 32.42 19.73
CA ASP A 449 20.89 33.67 19.56
C ASP A 449 20.04 34.91 19.84
N SER A 450 18.80 34.94 19.36
CA SER A 450 17.88 36.07 19.59
C SER A 450 17.52 36.22 21.07
N VAL A 451 17.35 35.12 21.79
CA VAL A 451 17.09 35.12 23.26
C VAL A 451 18.32 35.68 23.99
N VAL A 452 19.51 35.13 23.71
CA VAL A 452 20.77 35.58 24.32
C VAL A 452 20.99 37.06 24.05
N ASN A 453 20.86 37.52 22.81
CA ASN A 453 21.03 38.91 22.43
C ASN A 453 20.02 39.85 23.12
N LYS A 454 18.75 39.43 23.29
CA LYS A 454 17.76 40.25 24.01
C LYS A 454 18.10 40.43 25.48
N PHE A 455 18.57 39.43 26.17
CA PHE A 455 19.02 39.54 27.56
C PHE A 455 20.27 40.41 27.65
N GLN A 456 21.27 40.23 26.78
CA GLN A 456 22.50 41.04 26.75
C GLN A 456 22.22 42.52 26.47
N LYS A 457 21.27 42.85 25.58
CA LYS A 457 20.83 44.23 25.34
C LYS A 457 20.22 44.87 26.57
N ASN A 458 19.64 44.11 27.48
CA ASN A 458 19.11 44.59 28.75
C ASN A 458 20.17 44.58 29.88
N GLY A 459 21.45 44.37 29.55
CA GLY A 459 22.54 44.34 30.52
C GLY A 459 22.60 43.07 31.37
N ILE A 460 21.93 42.01 30.97
CA ILE A 460 21.87 40.73 31.69
C ILE A 460 22.90 39.78 31.11
N GLN A 461 23.75 39.23 31.97
CA GLN A 461 24.73 38.21 31.55
C GLN A 461 24.02 36.87 31.31
N VAL A 462 24.37 36.20 30.21
CA VAL A 462 23.71 34.93 29.83
C VAL A 462 24.76 33.83 29.72
N THR A 463 24.49 32.72 30.41
CA THR A 463 25.27 31.47 30.32
C THR A 463 24.42 30.38 29.72
N VAL A 464 24.86 29.76 28.62
CA VAL A 464 24.21 28.59 28.00
C VAL A 464 25.00 27.37 28.41
N ARG A 465 24.32 26.34 28.97
CA ARG A 465 24.98 25.11 29.41
C ARG A 465 24.19 23.85 29.01
N GLY A 466 24.81 22.68 29.15
CA GLY A 466 24.15 21.41 29.00
C GLY A 466 23.90 20.98 27.55
N LEU A 467 24.64 21.56 26.59
CA LEU A 467 24.50 21.16 25.18
C LEU A 467 25.03 19.74 24.93
N ASN A 468 24.27 18.95 24.23
CA ASN A 468 24.77 17.69 23.67
C ASN A 468 25.69 18.00 22.47
N GLU A 469 26.53 17.01 22.10
CA GLU A 469 27.54 17.15 21.04
C GLU A 469 26.96 17.67 19.71
N ALA A 470 25.83 17.16 19.27
CA ALA A 470 25.20 17.59 18.02
C ALA A 470 24.70 19.05 18.07
N SER A 471 24.10 19.46 19.20
CA SER A 471 23.65 20.85 19.42
C SER A 471 24.82 21.81 19.53
N SER A 472 25.92 21.41 20.18
CA SER A 472 27.15 22.19 20.26
C SER A 472 27.74 22.48 18.88
N ILE A 473 27.88 21.42 18.04
CA ILE A 473 28.36 21.58 16.66
C ILE A 473 27.48 22.54 15.86
N MET A 474 26.16 22.49 16.05
CA MET A 474 25.22 23.39 15.36
C MET A 474 25.43 24.86 15.81
N ILE A 475 25.54 25.07 17.11
CA ILE A 475 25.75 26.44 17.66
C ILE A 475 27.13 27.00 17.26
N ASP A 476 28.18 26.18 17.32
CA ASP A 476 29.52 26.61 16.92
C ASP A 476 29.59 27.03 15.46
N LYS A 477 28.85 26.31 14.61
CA LYS A 477 28.85 26.57 13.17
C LYS A 477 27.96 27.75 12.75
N TYR A 478 26.79 27.88 13.36
CA TYR A 478 25.76 28.81 12.92
C TYR A 478 25.37 29.88 13.94
N GLY A 479 25.76 29.73 15.20
CA GLY A 479 25.48 30.70 16.27
C GLY A 479 26.36 31.91 16.18
N THR A 480 25.82 33.03 16.63
CA THR A 480 26.54 34.33 16.72
C THR A 480 26.68 34.86 18.15
N HIS A 481 25.64 34.68 18.96
CA HIS A 481 25.58 35.19 20.34
C HIS A 481 25.55 34.07 21.39
N ALA A 482 25.10 32.90 21.03
CA ALA A 482 25.01 31.75 21.92
C ALA A 482 26.28 30.86 21.92
N LYS A 483 27.37 31.30 21.27
CA LYS A 483 28.64 30.56 21.28
C LYS A 483 29.20 30.55 22.71
N ILE A 484 29.69 29.37 23.10
CA ILE A 484 30.27 29.05 24.40
C ILE A 484 31.74 29.44 24.43
#